data_30440e172f9a5649d14b8d11a522db02
#
_entry.id   30440e172f9a5649d14b8d11a522db02
#
_cell.length_a   1.000
_cell.length_b   1.000
_cell.length_c   1.000
_cell.angle_alpha   90.00
_cell.angle_beta   90.00
_cell.angle_gamma   90.00
#
_symmetry.space_group_name_H-M   'P 1'
#
loop_
_entity.id
_entity.type
_entity.pdbx_description
1 polymer ?
#
loop_
_entity_poly.entity_id
_entity_poly.type
_entity_poly.pdbx_seq_one_letter_code
_entity_poly.pdbx_strand_id
1 'polypeptide(L)'
;MNKGNTMKKLLLMAMFTTLAFSQYNDGNTVVTWSKYKWEPIGENPDISWMDRSADVASYQLARHKVSRQLMSSMMLTHFWTGESEDVAILGEFRNMKDATDYAGFNNINDMAWRNADERSTALSNYNRHFQAYHEDVHILEHWKALEKKNTAALTGEETINNGNVVSVSIRYWKRMSEVENGSGTDRLAMMKKYADEVVKKNDKIVSQKVLTHLWSGSIEGGILPVFYITEYASLDDMAAAGNAALEDAAFGAENRGDYWKYFHNIWDNHTDLGIFKTFAPANK
;
A
#
# COMPACT_ATOMS: atom_id res chain seq x y z
N MET A 1 -16.47 21.17 -44.57
CA MET A 1 -16.33 20.37 -43.32
C MET A 1 -16.11 21.30 -42.12
N ASN A 2 -16.99 21.24 -41.18
CA ASN A 2 -17.14 22.27 -40.11
C ASN A 2 -16.15 21.99 -38.94
N LYS A 3 -14.94 22.59 -39.03
CA LYS A 3 -13.86 22.44 -38.02
C LYS A 3 -14.29 22.83 -36.58
N GLY A 4 -15.31 23.68 -36.44
CA GLY A 4 -15.82 24.11 -35.13
C GLY A 4 -16.58 23.02 -34.36
N ASN A 5 -17.20 22.07 -35.06
CA ASN A 5 -17.97 21.00 -34.41
C ASN A 5 -17.06 19.87 -33.91
N THR A 6 -15.91 19.65 -34.54
CA THR A 6 -14.92 18.63 -34.10
C THR A 6 -14.20 19.06 -32.85
N MET A 7 -13.85 20.36 -32.76
CA MET A 7 -13.17 20.91 -31.58
C MET A 7 -14.09 20.95 -30.35
N LYS A 8 -15.38 21.24 -30.52
CA LYS A 8 -16.37 21.19 -29.41
C LYS A 8 -16.58 19.75 -28.91
N LYS A 9 -16.60 18.76 -29.80
CA LYS A 9 -16.69 17.34 -29.42
C LYS A 9 -15.45 16.85 -28.68
N LEU A 10 -14.25 17.26 -29.11
CA LEU A 10 -12.99 16.96 -28.44
C LEU A 10 -12.90 17.61 -27.05
N LEU A 11 -13.35 18.87 -26.91
CA LEU A 11 -13.40 19.56 -25.63
C LEU A 11 -14.41 18.93 -24.66
N LEU A 12 -15.60 18.54 -25.17
CA LEU A 12 -16.59 17.83 -24.37
C LEU A 12 -16.10 16.46 -23.91
N MET A 13 -15.42 15.71 -24.79
CA MET A 13 -14.86 14.40 -24.47
C MET A 13 -13.71 14.51 -23.45
N ALA A 14 -12.86 15.54 -23.55
CA ALA A 14 -11.83 15.83 -22.57
C ALA A 14 -12.43 16.26 -21.19
N MET A 15 -13.53 17.03 -21.18
CA MET A 15 -14.22 17.37 -19.92
C MET A 15 -14.90 16.17 -19.29
N PHE A 16 -15.50 15.27 -20.05
CA PHE A 16 -16.11 14.06 -19.49
C PHE A 16 -15.07 13.07 -18.95
N THR A 17 -13.91 12.95 -19.59
CA THR A 17 -12.82 12.10 -19.07
C THR A 17 -12.23 12.67 -17.78
N THR A 18 -12.03 14.00 -17.67
CA THR A 18 -11.54 14.64 -16.44
C THR A 18 -12.56 14.57 -15.30
N LEU A 19 -13.86 14.72 -15.57
CA LEU A 19 -14.90 14.59 -14.55
C LEU A 19 -15.07 13.15 -14.05
N ALA A 20 -14.98 12.14 -14.92
CA ALA A 20 -15.03 10.75 -14.52
C ALA A 20 -13.82 10.33 -13.65
N PHE A 21 -12.64 10.86 -13.93
CA PHE A 21 -11.45 10.64 -13.12
C PHE A 21 -11.49 11.41 -11.79
N SER A 22 -12.03 12.63 -11.75
CA SER A 22 -12.09 13.42 -10.52
C SER A 22 -12.99 12.78 -9.44
N GLN A 23 -14.01 12.05 -9.84
CA GLN A 23 -14.95 11.40 -8.92
C GLN A 23 -14.31 10.24 -8.11
N TYR A 24 -13.20 9.69 -8.60
CA TYR A 24 -12.47 8.59 -7.95
C TYR A 24 -11.13 9.03 -7.36
N ASN A 25 -10.65 10.24 -7.69
CA ASN A 25 -9.36 10.78 -7.24
C ASN A 25 -9.47 11.69 -6.03
N ASP A 26 -10.69 11.95 -5.52
CA ASP A 26 -10.87 12.79 -4.35
C ASP A 26 -10.25 12.15 -3.11
N GLY A 27 -9.19 12.79 -2.62
CA GLY A 27 -8.48 12.37 -1.42
C GLY A 27 -7.43 11.28 -1.63
N ASN A 28 -7.12 10.90 -2.87
CA ASN A 28 -6.04 9.95 -3.14
C ASN A 28 -4.70 10.51 -2.63
N THR A 29 -3.85 9.61 -2.16
CA THR A 29 -2.55 9.91 -1.59
C THR A 29 -1.44 9.23 -2.38
N VAL A 30 -0.21 9.61 -2.14
CA VAL A 30 0.97 9.02 -2.77
C VAL A 30 1.63 8.06 -1.79
N VAL A 31 1.98 6.87 -2.25
CA VAL A 31 2.71 5.87 -1.47
C VAL A 31 4.04 5.58 -2.14
N THR A 32 5.12 5.73 -1.40
CA THR A 32 6.44 5.24 -1.78
C THR A 32 6.64 3.84 -1.22
N TRP A 33 7.25 2.97 -1.98
CA TRP A 33 7.61 1.62 -1.58
C TRP A 33 9.10 1.43 -1.79
N SER A 34 9.85 1.22 -0.70
CA SER A 34 11.28 0.97 -0.72
C SER A 34 11.57 -0.41 -0.14
N LYS A 35 12.54 -1.12 -0.70
CA LYS A 35 13.04 -2.40 -0.19
C LYS A 35 14.39 -2.20 0.48
N TYR A 36 14.58 -2.90 1.57
CA TYR A 36 15.82 -3.01 2.32
C TYR A 36 16.10 -4.47 2.63
N LYS A 37 17.29 -4.78 3.10
CA LYS A 37 17.64 -6.08 3.66
C LYS A 37 18.12 -5.92 5.09
N TRP A 38 17.66 -6.81 5.97
CA TRP A 38 18.21 -6.92 7.30
C TRP A 38 19.65 -7.39 7.27
N GLU A 39 20.48 -6.85 8.15
CA GLU A 39 21.73 -7.48 8.51
C GLU A 39 21.44 -8.81 9.23
N PRO A 40 22.07 -9.95 8.86
CA PRO A 40 21.82 -11.23 9.51
C PRO A 40 22.18 -11.19 11.00
N ILE A 41 21.25 -11.61 11.87
CA ILE A 41 21.47 -11.59 13.31
C ILE A 41 22.59 -12.54 13.76
N GLY A 42 22.89 -13.58 13.03
CA GLY A 42 23.94 -14.54 13.40
C GLY A 42 25.37 -14.10 13.06
N GLU A 43 25.53 -13.11 12.18
CA GLU A 43 26.85 -12.64 11.72
C GLU A 43 27.39 -11.48 12.57
N ASN A 44 26.52 -10.77 13.26
CA ASN A 44 26.89 -9.70 14.18
C ASN A 44 26.44 -10.03 15.60
N PRO A 45 27.35 -10.46 16.49
CA PRO A 45 27.03 -10.86 17.86
C PRO A 45 26.47 -9.71 18.71
N ASP A 46 26.69 -8.46 18.27
CA ASP A 46 26.23 -7.27 18.99
C ASP A 46 24.78 -6.87 18.62
N ILE A 47 24.12 -7.62 17.71
CA ILE A 47 22.75 -7.35 17.30
C ILE A 47 21.84 -8.49 17.74
N SER A 48 21.01 -8.23 18.74
CA SER A 48 19.89 -9.10 19.06
C SER A 48 18.62 -8.69 18.31
N TRP A 49 17.65 -9.58 18.22
CA TRP A 49 16.34 -9.27 17.67
C TRP A 49 15.61 -8.18 18.48
N MET A 50 15.81 -8.16 19.80
CA MET A 50 15.23 -7.15 20.67
C MET A 50 15.84 -5.77 20.44
N ASP A 51 17.17 -5.69 20.28
CA ASP A 51 17.84 -4.42 19.96
C ASP A 51 17.37 -3.87 18.63
N ARG A 52 17.31 -4.72 17.60
CA ARG A 52 16.76 -4.36 16.29
C ARG A 52 15.37 -3.75 16.41
N SER A 53 14.52 -4.43 17.13
CA SER A 53 13.13 -4.01 17.31
C SER A 53 13.03 -2.67 18.04
N ALA A 54 13.77 -2.50 19.11
CA ALA A 54 13.78 -1.27 19.89
C ALA A 54 14.34 -0.08 19.08
N ASP A 55 15.50 -0.26 18.47
CA ASP A 55 16.17 0.81 17.72
C ASP A 55 15.35 1.27 16.50
N VAL A 56 14.84 0.31 15.71
CA VAL A 56 14.07 0.61 14.51
C VAL A 56 12.73 1.26 14.86
N ALA A 57 12.01 0.72 15.85
CA ALA A 57 10.74 1.32 16.29
C ALA A 57 10.95 2.73 16.85
N SER A 58 11.95 2.93 17.69
CA SER A 58 12.29 4.22 18.29
C SER A 58 12.63 5.27 17.22
N TYR A 59 13.45 4.89 16.24
CA TYR A 59 13.82 5.77 15.13
C TYR A 59 12.61 6.18 14.28
N GLN A 60 11.80 5.20 13.89
CA GLN A 60 10.60 5.47 13.08
C GLN A 60 9.58 6.33 13.85
N LEU A 61 9.31 6.01 15.11
CA LEU A 61 8.40 6.78 15.97
C LEU A 61 8.83 8.25 16.13
N ALA A 62 10.12 8.48 16.37
CA ALA A 62 10.65 9.84 16.54
C ALA A 62 10.43 10.68 15.27
N ARG A 63 10.70 10.11 14.10
CA ARG A 63 10.48 10.76 12.80
C ARG A 63 9.00 11.00 12.51
N HIS A 64 8.15 10.01 12.81
CA HIS A 64 6.70 10.13 12.64
C HIS A 64 6.11 11.28 13.44
N LYS A 65 6.55 11.44 14.69
CA LYS A 65 6.04 12.51 15.59
C LYS A 65 6.27 13.91 15.05
N VAL A 66 7.36 14.13 14.35
CA VAL A 66 7.77 15.47 13.87
C VAL A 66 7.45 15.71 12.40
N SER A 67 7.32 14.66 11.61
CA SER A 67 7.03 14.80 10.18
C SER A 67 5.63 15.38 9.95
N ARG A 68 5.54 16.42 9.14
CA ARG A 68 4.27 17.00 8.66
C ARG A 68 3.85 16.43 7.31
N GLN A 69 4.79 15.89 6.56
CA GLN A 69 4.61 15.34 5.21
C GLN A 69 4.07 13.91 5.26
N LEU A 70 4.67 13.08 6.12
CA LEU A 70 4.31 11.68 6.26
C LEU A 70 2.97 11.55 6.98
N MET A 71 2.00 10.94 6.33
CA MET A 71 0.67 10.68 6.89
C MET A 71 0.63 9.37 7.67
N SER A 72 1.22 8.32 7.08
CA SER A 72 1.38 7.00 7.69
C SER A 72 2.60 6.31 7.11
N SER A 73 3.13 5.31 7.81
CA SER A 73 4.07 4.36 7.22
C SER A 73 3.74 2.95 7.68
N MET A 74 4.13 2.00 6.85
CA MET A 74 4.02 0.58 7.16
C MET A 74 5.37 -0.06 6.86
N MET A 75 5.90 -0.79 7.81
CA MET A 75 7.09 -1.60 7.64
C MET A 75 6.68 -3.06 7.68
N LEU A 76 7.04 -3.78 6.63
CA LEU A 76 6.72 -5.19 6.44
C LEU A 76 7.99 -6.01 6.50
N THR A 77 7.98 -7.06 7.29
CA THR A 77 9.09 -8.00 7.39
C THR A 77 8.64 -9.40 7.00
N HIS A 78 9.58 -10.22 6.62
CA HIS A 78 9.33 -11.64 6.37
C HIS A 78 8.55 -12.29 7.52
N PHE A 79 7.57 -13.13 7.17
CA PHE A 79 6.84 -13.91 8.15
C PHE A 79 6.69 -15.38 7.72
N TRP A 80 6.12 -15.63 6.54
CA TRP A 80 5.85 -16.99 6.06
C TRP A 80 6.47 -17.26 4.70
N THR A 81 6.50 -16.27 3.83
CA THR A 81 6.99 -16.40 2.45
C THR A 81 7.96 -15.27 2.13
N GLY A 82 8.78 -15.45 1.10
CA GLY A 82 9.81 -14.50 0.70
C GLY A 82 11.16 -14.78 1.36
N GLU A 83 12.13 -13.90 1.17
CA GLU A 83 13.46 -13.99 1.78
C GLU A 83 13.43 -13.46 3.22
N SER A 84 14.12 -14.12 4.13
CA SER A 84 14.11 -13.80 5.57
C SER A 84 14.66 -12.42 5.89
N GLU A 85 15.55 -11.92 5.05
CA GLU A 85 16.18 -10.61 5.20
C GLU A 85 15.37 -9.45 4.59
N ASP A 86 14.36 -9.74 3.76
CA ASP A 86 13.61 -8.71 3.06
C ASP A 86 12.75 -7.85 3.99
N VAL A 87 12.85 -6.54 3.80
CA VAL A 87 12.07 -5.52 4.49
C VAL A 87 11.46 -4.57 3.45
N ALA A 88 10.17 -4.37 3.52
CA ALA A 88 9.49 -3.35 2.73
C ALA A 88 9.04 -2.19 3.63
N ILE A 89 9.34 -0.97 3.22
CA ILE A 89 8.88 0.24 3.89
C ILE A 89 7.98 1.02 2.93
N LEU A 90 6.74 1.23 3.36
CA LEU A 90 5.77 2.03 2.65
C LEU A 90 5.56 3.34 3.40
N GLY A 91 5.77 4.47 2.73
CA GLY A 91 5.46 5.79 3.26
C GLY A 91 4.29 6.40 2.51
N GLU A 92 3.27 6.88 3.22
CA GLU A 92 2.10 7.53 2.63
C GLU A 92 2.15 9.05 2.83
N PHE A 93 1.91 9.79 1.74
CA PHE A 93 2.02 11.25 1.65
C PHE A 93 0.78 11.83 0.97
N ARG A 94 0.43 13.08 1.31
CA ARG A 94 -0.72 13.75 0.69
C ARG A 94 -0.58 13.92 -0.83
N ASN A 95 0.65 14.12 -1.30
CA ASN A 95 0.97 14.37 -2.70
C ASN A 95 2.46 14.15 -2.99
N MET A 96 2.86 14.23 -4.25
CA MET A 96 4.24 14.08 -4.68
C MET A 96 5.21 15.09 -4.05
N LYS A 97 4.76 16.33 -3.83
CA LYS A 97 5.61 17.35 -3.21
C LYS A 97 5.97 16.94 -1.78
N ASP A 98 4.99 16.47 -1.00
CA ASP A 98 5.24 16.00 0.36
C ASP A 98 6.18 14.78 0.38
N ALA A 99 6.05 13.87 -0.59
CA ALA A 99 6.93 12.72 -0.72
C ALA A 99 8.37 13.13 -1.04
N THR A 100 8.56 14.06 -1.98
CA THR A 100 9.89 14.57 -2.36
C THR A 100 10.52 15.43 -1.27
N ASP A 101 9.73 16.26 -0.59
CA ASP A 101 10.21 17.06 0.56
C ASP A 101 10.65 16.13 1.72
N TYR A 102 9.93 15.03 1.93
CA TYR A 102 10.31 14.01 2.91
C TYR A 102 11.59 13.28 2.52
N ALA A 103 11.75 12.92 1.26
CA ALA A 103 12.98 12.30 0.74
C ALA A 103 14.19 13.23 0.82
N GLY A 104 14.01 14.54 0.78
CA GLY A 104 15.05 15.55 0.98
C GLY A 104 15.64 15.64 2.40
N PHE A 105 15.16 14.86 3.31
CA PHE A 105 15.65 14.30 4.56
C PHE A 105 16.24 15.11 5.68
N ASN A 106 17.14 16.02 5.43
CA ASN A 106 18.01 16.54 6.49
C ASN A 106 17.22 17.22 7.62
N ASN A 107 16.03 17.72 7.31
CA ASN A 107 15.24 18.48 8.27
C ASN A 107 14.44 17.59 9.27
N ILE A 108 14.02 16.39 8.88
CA ILE A 108 13.20 15.52 9.75
C ILE A 108 14.03 14.94 10.88
N ASN A 109 15.25 14.49 10.58
CA ASN A 109 16.17 14.00 11.60
C ASN A 109 16.59 15.11 12.55
N ASP A 110 16.82 16.34 12.06
CA ASP A 110 17.12 17.51 12.88
C ASP A 110 15.95 17.92 13.77
N MET A 111 14.73 17.72 13.30
CA MET A 111 13.52 17.96 14.10
C MET A 111 13.26 16.88 15.15
N ALA A 112 13.56 15.62 14.82
CA ALA A 112 13.39 14.48 15.72
C ALA A 112 14.45 14.48 16.86
N TRP A 113 15.70 14.85 16.52
CA TRP A 113 16.81 14.93 17.46
C TRP A 113 17.52 16.26 17.30
N ARG A 114 17.27 17.19 18.22
CA ARG A 114 17.89 18.53 18.20
C ARG A 114 19.37 18.50 18.54
N ASN A 115 19.79 17.54 19.34
CA ASN A 115 21.20 17.32 19.68
C ASN A 115 21.84 16.48 18.56
N ALA A 116 23.02 16.94 18.06
CA ALA A 116 23.74 16.28 16.97
C ALA A 116 24.27 14.89 17.35
N ASP A 117 24.71 14.72 18.60
CA ASP A 117 25.24 13.44 19.08
C ASP A 117 24.12 12.41 19.26
N GLU A 118 22.97 12.84 19.84
CA GLU A 118 21.78 11.99 19.93
C GLU A 118 21.28 11.55 18.55
N ARG A 119 21.26 12.49 17.59
CA ARG A 119 20.88 12.20 16.20
C ARG A 119 21.83 11.20 15.56
N SER A 120 23.16 11.40 15.71
CA SER A 120 24.17 10.50 15.19
C SER A 120 24.04 9.11 15.79
N THR A 121 23.80 9.02 17.08
CA THR A 121 23.59 7.76 17.80
C THR A 121 22.33 7.05 17.32
N ALA A 122 21.20 7.76 17.22
CA ALA A 122 19.95 7.18 16.75
C ALA A 122 20.06 6.66 15.30
N LEU A 123 20.72 7.43 14.43
CA LEU A 123 20.95 7.03 13.04
C LEU A 123 21.90 5.82 12.95
N SER A 124 22.97 5.80 13.73
CA SER A 124 23.92 4.68 13.79
C SER A 124 23.22 3.41 14.27
N ASN A 125 22.44 3.52 15.35
CA ASN A 125 21.68 2.39 15.89
C ASN A 125 20.65 1.86 14.89
N TYR A 126 19.96 2.73 14.17
CA TYR A 126 19.03 2.32 13.11
C TYR A 126 19.75 1.63 11.96
N ASN A 127 20.81 2.26 11.40
CA ASN A 127 21.48 1.78 10.20
C ASN A 127 22.21 0.45 10.40
N ARG A 128 22.71 0.16 11.62
CA ARG A 128 23.42 -1.11 11.89
C ARG A 128 22.57 -2.36 11.67
N HIS A 129 21.25 -2.21 11.59
CA HIS A 129 20.33 -3.32 11.38
C HIS A 129 20.07 -3.63 9.91
N PHE A 130 20.54 -2.79 8.98
CA PHE A 130 20.32 -2.95 7.56
C PHE A 130 21.63 -3.17 6.82
N GLN A 131 21.58 -4.06 5.82
CA GLN A 131 22.66 -4.16 4.84
C GLN A 131 22.78 -2.85 4.05
N ALA A 132 23.94 -2.64 3.41
CA ALA A 132 24.16 -1.51 2.51
C ALA A 132 23.39 -1.68 1.18
N TYR A 133 22.15 -2.15 1.26
CA TYR A 133 21.23 -2.36 0.15
C TYR A 133 19.96 -1.59 0.38
N HIS A 134 19.57 -0.84 -0.65
CA HIS A 134 18.33 -0.10 -0.68
C HIS A 134 17.85 0.01 -2.13
N GLU A 135 16.57 -0.23 -2.34
CA GLU A 135 15.93 -0.12 -3.63
C GLU A 135 14.60 0.63 -3.48
N ASP A 136 14.44 1.73 -4.21
CA ASP A 136 13.16 2.42 -4.35
C ASP A 136 12.38 1.75 -5.47
N VAL A 137 11.39 0.95 -5.07
CA VAL A 137 10.71 0.05 -6.01
C VAL A 137 9.59 0.77 -6.75
N HIS A 138 8.73 1.47 -6.01
CA HIS A 138 7.52 2.06 -6.59
C HIS A 138 7.14 3.40 -5.98
N ILE A 139 6.54 4.26 -6.81
CA ILE A 139 5.74 5.41 -6.40
C ILE A 139 4.33 5.16 -6.93
N LEU A 140 3.39 4.97 -6.02
CA LEU A 140 2.04 4.50 -6.28
C LEU A 140 1.01 5.52 -5.82
N GLU A 141 -0.18 5.47 -6.41
CA GLU A 141 -1.35 6.20 -5.96
C GLU A 141 -2.21 5.30 -5.08
N HIS A 142 -2.55 5.75 -3.88
CA HIS A 142 -3.46 5.06 -2.99
C HIS A 142 -4.89 5.51 -3.24
N TRP A 143 -5.75 4.61 -3.66
CA TRP A 143 -7.15 4.89 -3.92
C TRP A 143 -7.97 4.85 -2.63
N LYS A 144 -8.12 6.00 -1.99
CA LYS A 144 -8.80 6.15 -0.70
C LYS A 144 -10.26 5.70 -0.73
N ALA A 145 -10.93 5.79 -1.86
CA ALA A 145 -12.30 5.28 -2.02
C ALA A 145 -12.43 3.76 -1.79
N LEU A 146 -11.34 3.02 -2.04
CA LEU A 146 -11.27 1.57 -1.89
C LEU A 146 -10.65 1.13 -0.55
N GLU A 147 -10.18 2.07 0.26
CA GLU A 147 -9.49 1.78 1.52
C GLU A 147 -10.44 1.24 2.58
N LYS A 148 -10.00 0.19 3.28
CA LYS A 148 -10.47 -0.11 4.63
C LYS A 148 -9.38 0.34 5.61
N LYS A 149 -9.71 1.30 6.47
CA LYS A 149 -8.74 1.85 7.43
C LYS A 149 -8.58 0.94 8.65
N ASN A 150 -7.33 0.76 9.08
CA ASN A 150 -7.06 0.29 10.42
C ASN A 150 -7.40 1.42 11.41
N THR A 151 -8.29 1.14 12.36
CA THR A 151 -8.67 2.09 13.41
C THR A 151 -7.86 1.91 14.69
N ALA A 152 -7.10 0.81 14.82
CA ALA A 152 -6.20 0.57 15.93
C ALA A 152 -4.79 1.09 15.57
N ALA A 153 -4.24 1.97 16.41
CA ALA A 153 -2.83 2.34 16.33
C ALA A 153 -1.98 1.23 16.98
N LEU A 154 -1.05 0.66 16.21
CA LEU A 154 -0.05 -0.25 16.78
C LEU A 154 1.11 0.58 17.32
N THR A 155 1.56 0.26 18.53
CA THR A 155 2.81 0.80 19.10
C THR A 155 3.99 -0.06 18.64
N GLY A 156 5.22 0.48 18.73
CA GLY A 156 6.42 -0.26 18.38
C GLY A 156 6.58 -1.58 19.15
N GLU A 157 6.23 -1.60 20.45
CA GLU A 157 6.31 -2.80 21.28
C GLU A 157 5.30 -3.88 20.85
N GLU A 158 4.08 -3.48 20.51
CA GLU A 158 3.04 -4.41 20.04
C GLU A 158 3.41 -5.04 18.70
N THR A 159 4.02 -4.27 17.79
CA THR A 159 4.43 -4.78 16.48
C THR A 159 5.60 -5.77 16.54
N ILE A 160 6.44 -5.71 17.55
CA ILE A 160 7.57 -6.63 17.72
C ILE A 160 7.11 -8.08 17.94
N ASN A 161 6.12 -8.27 18.80
CA ASN A 161 5.68 -9.59 19.25
C ASN A 161 4.33 -10.01 18.65
N ASN A 162 3.47 -9.04 18.32
CA ASN A 162 2.10 -9.24 17.88
C ASN A 162 1.75 -8.47 16.62
N GLY A 163 2.74 -8.23 15.75
CA GLY A 163 2.49 -7.55 14.48
C GLY A 163 1.41 -8.24 13.66
N ASN A 164 0.54 -7.44 13.05
CA ASN A 164 -0.50 -7.95 12.17
C ASN A 164 0.10 -8.68 10.97
N VAL A 165 -0.61 -9.69 10.51
CA VAL A 165 -0.26 -10.43 9.30
C VAL A 165 -0.73 -9.64 8.08
N VAL A 166 0.12 -9.49 7.09
CA VAL A 166 -0.17 -8.73 5.87
C VAL A 166 0.04 -9.59 4.65
N SER A 167 -1.00 -9.78 3.86
CA SER A 167 -0.86 -10.34 2.51
C SER A 167 -0.68 -9.21 1.50
N VAL A 168 0.26 -9.40 0.58
CA VAL A 168 0.49 -8.48 -0.53
C VAL A 168 0.31 -9.25 -1.83
N SER A 169 -0.67 -8.82 -2.63
CA SER A 169 -0.90 -9.35 -3.97
C SER A 169 -0.91 -8.24 -5.00
N ILE A 170 -0.46 -8.56 -6.20
CA ILE A 170 -0.52 -7.68 -7.36
C ILE A 170 -1.48 -8.31 -8.35
N ARG A 171 -2.43 -7.50 -8.84
CA ARG A 171 -3.29 -7.85 -9.96
C ARG A 171 -2.94 -6.97 -11.14
N TYR A 172 -3.01 -7.53 -12.33
CA TYR A 172 -2.66 -6.84 -13.57
C TYR A 172 -3.92 -6.57 -14.36
N TRP A 173 -4.15 -5.31 -14.71
CA TRP A 173 -5.36 -4.92 -15.42
C TRP A 173 -5.27 -5.35 -16.89
N LYS A 174 -6.31 -5.97 -17.40
CA LYS A 174 -6.49 -6.08 -18.85
C LYS A 174 -6.64 -4.70 -19.46
N ARG A 175 -6.18 -4.54 -20.69
CA ARG A 175 -6.49 -3.33 -21.49
C ARG A 175 -8.00 -3.25 -21.67
N MET A 176 -8.54 -2.01 -21.63
CA MET A 176 -9.98 -1.83 -21.81
C MET A 176 -10.51 -2.34 -23.15
N SER A 177 -9.67 -2.36 -24.19
CA SER A 177 -10.00 -2.96 -25.49
C SER A 177 -10.17 -4.50 -25.44
N GLU A 178 -9.70 -5.13 -24.38
CA GLU A 178 -9.74 -6.59 -24.19
C GLU A 178 -10.84 -7.01 -23.18
N VAL A 179 -11.49 -6.02 -22.54
CA VAL A 179 -12.57 -6.26 -21.58
C VAL A 179 -13.90 -6.32 -22.33
N GLU A 180 -14.50 -7.48 -22.32
CA GLU A 180 -15.80 -7.70 -22.92
C GLU A 180 -16.90 -6.96 -22.15
N ASN A 181 -17.69 -6.15 -22.86
CA ASN A 181 -18.85 -5.43 -22.32
C ASN A 181 -18.60 -4.54 -21.07
N GLY A 182 -17.38 -3.99 -20.94
CA GLY A 182 -17.01 -3.15 -19.81
C GLY A 182 -16.43 -1.81 -20.22
N SER A 183 -16.45 -0.87 -19.28
CA SER A 183 -15.78 0.43 -19.36
C SER A 183 -14.89 0.67 -18.14
N GLY A 184 -13.98 1.66 -18.23
CA GLY A 184 -13.17 2.05 -17.06
C GLY A 184 -14.03 2.50 -15.89
N THR A 185 -15.15 3.17 -16.15
CA THR A 185 -16.12 3.61 -15.13
C THR A 185 -16.79 2.42 -14.47
N ASP A 186 -17.24 1.42 -15.23
CA ASP A 186 -17.87 0.21 -14.70
C ASP A 186 -16.89 -0.58 -13.82
N ARG A 187 -15.64 -0.69 -14.27
CA ARG A 187 -14.56 -1.31 -13.50
C ARG A 187 -14.39 -0.67 -12.12
N LEU A 188 -14.26 0.64 -12.07
CA LEU A 188 -14.10 1.39 -10.82
C LEU A 188 -15.32 1.32 -9.92
N ALA A 189 -16.52 1.44 -10.50
CA ALA A 189 -17.78 1.29 -9.76
C ALA A 189 -17.89 -0.09 -9.13
N MET A 190 -17.51 -1.15 -9.84
CA MET A 190 -17.51 -2.51 -9.34
C MET A 190 -16.49 -2.72 -8.21
N MET A 191 -15.27 -2.20 -8.38
CA MET A 191 -14.24 -2.25 -7.33
C MET A 191 -14.70 -1.51 -6.08
N LYS A 192 -15.33 -0.33 -6.24
CA LYS A 192 -15.86 0.43 -5.12
C LYS A 192 -17.00 -0.32 -4.41
N LYS A 193 -17.92 -0.89 -5.15
CA LYS A 193 -19.00 -1.71 -4.56
C LYS A 193 -18.43 -2.89 -3.77
N TYR A 194 -17.43 -3.58 -4.32
CA TYR A 194 -16.77 -4.69 -3.61
C TYR A 194 -16.07 -4.20 -2.34
N ALA A 195 -15.35 -3.08 -2.41
CA ALA A 195 -14.70 -2.51 -1.24
C ALA A 195 -15.71 -2.14 -0.16
N ASP A 196 -16.82 -1.48 -0.51
CA ASP A 196 -17.81 -0.99 0.45
C ASP A 196 -18.67 -2.11 1.04
N GLU A 197 -19.10 -3.08 0.21
CA GLU A 197 -20.05 -4.10 0.61
C GLU A 197 -19.42 -5.38 1.14
N VAL A 198 -18.18 -5.67 0.74
CA VAL A 198 -17.48 -6.89 1.13
C VAL A 198 -16.29 -6.58 2.03
N VAL A 199 -15.27 -5.89 1.53
CA VAL A 199 -14.01 -5.70 2.27
C VAL A 199 -14.19 -4.92 3.56
N LYS A 200 -14.90 -3.78 3.50
CA LYS A 200 -15.12 -2.93 4.70
C LYS A 200 -16.00 -3.60 5.74
N LYS A 201 -16.88 -4.53 5.33
CA LYS A 201 -17.76 -5.28 6.22
C LYS A 201 -17.15 -6.56 6.76
N ASN A 202 -16.05 -7.06 6.17
CA ASN A 202 -15.39 -8.26 6.66
C ASN A 202 -14.62 -7.93 7.95
N ASP A 203 -15.06 -8.47 9.08
CA ASP A 203 -14.50 -8.24 10.41
C ASP A 203 -13.09 -8.84 10.62
N LYS A 204 -12.72 -9.80 9.76
CA LYS A 204 -11.39 -10.42 9.77
C LYS A 204 -10.31 -9.56 9.11
N ILE A 205 -10.69 -8.64 8.24
CA ILE A 205 -9.78 -7.70 7.60
C ILE A 205 -9.62 -6.47 8.49
N VAL A 206 -8.43 -6.27 9.05
CA VAL A 206 -8.09 -5.09 9.86
C VAL A 206 -8.01 -3.84 8.99
N SER A 207 -7.25 -3.93 7.90
CA SER A 207 -7.16 -2.86 6.90
C SER A 207 -6.92 -3.41 5.49
N GLN A 208 -7.23 -2.60 4.48
CA GLN A 208 -6.81 -2.87 3.11
C GLN A 208 -6.48 -1.57 2.41
N LYS A 209 -5.30 -1.53 1.77
CA LYS A 209 -4.89 -0.47 0.84
C LYS A 209 -4.93 -1.02 -0.58
N VAL A 210 -5.44 -0.21 -1.51
CA VAL A 210 -5.40 -0.49 -2.95
C VAL A 210 -4.55 0.57 -3.60
N LEU A 211 -3.40 0.16 -4.13
CA LEU A 211 -2.42 1.05 -4.72
C LEU A 211 -2.33 0.80 -6.22
N THR A 212 -2.25 1.87 -6.99
CA THR A 212 -2.15 1.80 -8.44
C THR A 212 -0.90 2.53 -8.92
N HIS A 213 -0.52 2.26 -10.15
CA HIS A 213 0.60 2.95 -10.77
C HIS A 213 0.39 4.46 -10.80
N LEU A 214 1.41 5.21 -10.34
CA LEU A 214 1.46 6.66 -10.47
C LEU A 214 2.66 7.10 -11.35
N TRP A 215 3.87 6.68 -10.99
CA TRP A 215 5.10 7.13 -11.65
C TRP A 215 6.00 5.99 -12.11
N SER A 216 6.09 4.90 -11.37
CA SER A 216 7.00 3.79 -11.65
C SER A 216 6.26 2.47 -11.79
N GLY A 217 6.87 1.52 -12.51
CA GLY A 217 6.39 0.15 -12.57
C GLY A 217 5.29 -0.09 -13.61
N SER A 218 5.52 0.23 -14.88
CA SER A 218 4.77 -0.44 -15.96
C SER A 218 5.42 -1.79 -16.23
N ILE A 219 4.59 -2.83 -16.31
CA ILE A 219 5.05 -4.14 -16.73
C ILE A 219 5.21 -4.16 -18.24
N GLU A 220 6.08 -5.04 -18.70
CA GLU A 220 6.27 -5.34 -20.10
C GLU A 220 4.92 -5.53 -20.83
N GLY A 221 4.69 -4.76 -21.89
CA GLY A 221 3.42 -4.75 -22.59
C GLY A 221 2.40 -3.68 -22.15
N GLY A 222 2.72 -2.80 -21.20
CA GLY A 222 1.87 -1.67 -20.81
C GLY A 222 0.67 -2.06 -19.93
N ILE A 223 0.79 -3.17 -19.21
CA ILE A 223 -0.19 -3.62 -18.22
C ILE A 223 0.14 -2.95 -16.88
N LEU A 224 -0.84 -2.27 -16.30
CA LEU A 224 -0.65 -1.54 -15.04
C LEU A 224 -0.94 -2.44 -13.84
N PRO A 225 -0.02 -2.50 -12.86
CA PRO A 225 -0.24 -3.25 -11.63
C PRO A 225 -1.19 -2.52 -10.68
N VAL A 226 -1.97 -3.31 -9.94
CA VAL A 226 -2.77 -2.87 -8.79
C VAL A 226 -2.36 -3.72 -7.60
N PHE A 227 -1.84 -3.07 -6.58
CA PHE A 227 -1.40 -3.73 -5.36
C PHE A 227 -2.52 -3.75 -4.34
N TYR A 228 -2.79 -4.91 -3.80
CA TYR A 228 -3.66 -5.11 -2.66
C TYR A 228 -2.79 -5.45 -1.45
N ILE A 229 -2.81 -4.59 -0.45
CA ILE A 229 -2.11 -4.79 0.81
C ILE A 229 -3.19 -4.96 1.87
N THR A 230 -3.38 -6.21 2.30
CA THR A 230 -4.47 -6.57 3.22
C THR A 230 -3.90 -7.05 4.54
N GLU A 231 -4.34 -6.43 5.61
CA GLU A 231 -3.89 -6.66 6.98
C GLU A 231 -4.92 -7.45 7.77
N TYR A 232 -4.47 -8.42 8.55
CA TYR A 232 -5.24 -9.30 9.42
C TYR A 232 -4.62 -9.33 10.80
N ALA A 233 -5.41 -9.52 11.85
CA ALA A 233 -4.89 -9.61 13.20
C ALA A 233 -4.02 -10.87 13.42
N SER A 234 -4.31 -11.94 12.69
CA SER A 234 -3.60 -13.23 12.80
C SER A 234 -3.65 -14.03 11.50
N LEU A 235 -2.88 -15.12 11.42
CA LEU A 235 -3.03 -16.10 10.33
C LEU A 235 -4.39 -16.79 10.33
N ASP A 236 -4.93 -17.05 11.51
CA ASP A 236 -6.26 -17.68 11.64
C ASP A 236 -7.34 -16.73 11.09
N ASP A 237 -7.24 -15.43 11.37
CA ASP A 237 -8.14 -14.45 10.78
C ASP A 237 -7.96 -14.34 9.27
N MET A 238 -6.73 -14.39 8.77
CA MET A 238 -6.47 -14.42 7.33
C MET A 238 -7.08 -15.66 6.67
N ALA A 239 -6.92 -16.83 7.27
CA ALA A 239 -7.51 -18.07 6.78
C ALA A 239 -9.04 -18.07 6.85
N ALA A 240 -9.60 -17.40 7.86
CA ALA A 240 -11.05 -17.29 8.07
C ALA A 240 -11.70 -16.13 7.29
N ALA A 241 -10.91 -15.28 6.62
CA ALA A 241 -11.39 -14.08 5.92
C ALA A 241 -12.16 -14.37 4.61
N GLY A 242 -12.84 -15.52 4.52
CA GLY A 242 -13.65 -15.87 3.36
C GLY A 242 -14.78 -14.86 3.14
N ASN A 243 -14.96 -14.43 1.90
CA ASN A 243 -15.91 -13.37 1.54
C ASN A 243 -17.25 -13.88 1.02
N ALA A 244 -17.45 -15.19 0.87
CA ALA A 244 -18.60 -15.78 0.17
C ALA A 244 -19.96 -15.29 0.68
N ALA A 245 -20.15 -15.26 2.00
CA ALA A 245 -21.42 -14.80 2.59
C ALA A 245 -21.67 -13.29 2.38
N LEU A 246 -20.60 -12.48 2.43
CA LEU A 246 -20.67 -11.04 2.17
C LEU A 246 -20.91 -10.76 0.68
N GLU A 247 -20.33 -11.56 -0.20
CA GLU A 247 -20.54 -11.49 -1.64
C GLU A 247 -21.98 -11.88 -2.01
N ASP A 248 -22.52 -12.93 -1.40
CA ASP A 248 -23.93 -13.32 -1.56
C ASP A 248 -24.88 -12.21 -1.08
N ALA A 249 -24.55 -11.56 0.02
CA ALA A 249 -25.33 -10.44 0.54
C ALA A 249 -25.23 -9.19 -0.35
N ALA A 250 -24.05 -8.93 -0.95
CA ALA A 250 -23.81 -7.74 -1.76
C ALA A 250 -24.35 -7.84 -3.19
N PHE A 251 -24.29 -9.03 -3.78
CA PHE A 251 -24.56 -9.26 -5.21
C PHE A 251 -25.75 -10.18 -5.46
N GLY A 252 -26.25 -10.89 -4.45
CA GLY A 252 -27.20 -11.99 -4.56
C GLY A 252 -26.49 -13.32 -4.87
N ALA A 253 -26.89 -14.39 -4.21
CA ALA A 253 -26.26 -15.71 -4.38
C ALA A 253 -26.33 -16.21 -5.85
N GLU A 254 -27.44 -15.92 -6.52
CA GLU A 254 -27.66 -16.26 -7.94
C GLU A 254 -26.79 -15.41 -8.90
N ASN A 255 -26.42 -14.18 -8.52
CA ASN A 255 -25.66 -13.25 -9.34
C ASN A 255 -24.15 -13.27 -9.06
N ARG A 256 -23.71 -13.95 -8.00
CA ARG A 256 -22.30 -14.02 -7.62
C ARG A 256 -21.42 -14.57 -8.74
N GLY A 257 -21.89 -15.55 -9.47
CA GLY A 257 -21.18 -16.12 -10.60
C GLY A 257 -20.94 -15.11 -11.73
N ASP A 258 -21.93 -14.28 -12.04
CA ASP A 258 -21.81 -13.24 -13.07
C ASP A 258 -20.91 -12.10 -12.60
N TYR A 259 -20.97 -11.72 -11.33
CA TYR A 259 -20.04 -10.78 -10.74
C TYR A 259 -18.59 -11.26 -10.86
N TRP A 260 -18.30 -12.51 -10.47
CA TRP A 260 -16.98 -13.10 -10.56
C TRP A 260 -16.50 -13.22 -12.02
N LYS A 261 -17.38 -13.60 -12.93
CA LYS A 261 -17.07 -13.64 -14.37
C LYS A 261 -16.66 -12.27 -14.89
N TYR A 262 -17.38 -11.20 -14.52
CA TYR A 262 -17.00 -9.83 -14.88
C TYR A 262 -15.69 -9.43 -14.20
N PHE A 263 -15.56 -9.66 -12.90
CA PHE A 263 -14.38 -9.30 -12.12
C PHE A 263 -13.12 -10.00 -12.65
N HIS A 264 -13.18 -11.28 -12.96
CA HIS A 264 -12.06 -11.98 -13.60
C HIS A 264 -11.76 -11.48 -14.99
N ASN A 265 -12.76 -11.00 -15.73
CA ASN A 265 -12.55 -10.46 -17.07
C ASN A 265 -11.76 -9.15 -17.08
N ILE A 266 -11.75 -8.38 -16.00
CA ILE A 266 -10.98 -7.13 -15.90
C ILE A 266 -9.50 -7.33 -15.54
N TRP A 267 -9.13 -8.52 -15.08
CA TRP A 267 -7.77 -8.87 -14.71
C TRP A 267 -7.14 -9.81 -15.73
N ASP A 268 -5.87 -9.57 -16.05
CA ASP A 268 -5.09 -10.46 -16.89
C ASP A 268 -4.55 -11.63 -16.07
N ASN A 269 -3.82 -11.31 -15.02
CA ASN A 269 -3.31 -12.28 -14.05
C ASN A 269 -3.11 -11.65 -12.67
N HIS A 270 -2.59 -12.41 -11.72
CA HIS A 270 -2.16 -11.92 -10.42
C HIS A 270 -0.86 -12.61 -9.98
N THR A 271 -0.17 -11.96 -9.06
CA THR A 271 1.01 -12.49 -8.38
C THR A 271 0.89 -12.22 -6.89
N ASP A 272 1.08 -13.24 -6.07
CA ASP A 272 1.18 -13.06 -4.62
C ASP A 272 2.64 -12.80 -4.26
N LEU A 273 2.93 -11.60 -3.75
CA LEU A 273 4.29 -11.24 -3.33
C LEU A 273 4.69 -11.91 -2.04
N GLY A 274 3.72 -12.18 -1.17
CA GLY A 274 3.98 -12.92 0.05
C GLY A 274 3.10 -12.55 1.23
N ILE A 275 3.40 -13.21 2.35
CA ILE A 275 2.78 -13.00 3.65
C ILE A 275 3.86 -12.46 4.60
N PHE A 276 3.61 -11.28 5.11
CA PHE A 276 4.50 -10.47 5.92
C PHE A 276 3.92 -10.25 7.32
N LYS A 277 4.73 -9.72 8.23
CA LYS A 277 4.26 -9.08 9.46
C LYS A 277 4.55 -7.60 9.44
N THR A 278 3.66 -6.83 10.05
CA THR A 278 3.95 -5.43 10.36
C THR A 278 5.04 -5.33 11.42
N PHE A 279 5.93 -4.37 11.22
CA PHE A 279 7.06 -4.10 12.10
C PHE A 279 7.20 -2.58 12.24
N ALA A 280 7.11 -2.05 13.42
CA ALA A 280 7.05 -0.64 13.70
C ALA A 280 5.73 0.08 13.34
N PRO A 281 5.40 1.18 14.01
CA PRO A 281 4.08 1.78 13.96
C PRO A 281 3.72 2.31 12.58
N ALA A 282 2.56 1.90 12.13
CA ALA A 282 2.04 2.26 10.81
C ALA A 282 1.26 3.58 10.79
N ASN A 283 0.68 3.99 11.90
CA ASN A 283 -0.25 5.13 11.94
C ASN A 283 0.22 6.25 12.86
N LYS A 284 -0.06 7.48 12.41
CA LYS A 284 0.23 8.71 13.14
C LYS A 284 -0.98 9.12 13.99
#